data_660f83a03657cf4773bc2c00579771f6
#
_entry.id   660f83a03657cf4773bc2c00579771f6
#
_cell.length_a   1.000
_cell.length_b   1.000
_cell.length_c   1.000
_cell.angle_alpha   90.00
_cell.angle_beta   90.00
_cell.angle_gamma   90.00
#
_symmetry.space_group_name_H-M   'P 1'
#
loop_
_entity.id
_entity.type
_entity.pdbx_description
1 polymer ?
#
loop_
_entity_poly.entity_id
_entity_poly.type
_entity_poly.pdbx_seq_one_letter_code
_entity_poly.pdbx_strand_id
1 'polypeptide(L)'
;MRELTYIAAISEAIAHEMERDPDVLVLGEDVGGDFGGAFKVTEGLAARFGDRRVLNTPLAEQSFIGMANGMALMGLRPIVEVQFADFISTGFDSIVQSAATIHYRFGGKIPWVIRAPSDGGIRSGPFHSQNPEAWFVHTPGLKVVAPSNPADAKGLLCSAVRDPNPVIYFEAKPLYRSLRGPVPEGEHLASIGVAAVVRPGTDLTVVAYGSQVSQALAAATDLAADGIEAEVVDLRSLKPLDFQTVAESVSRTSRAVVVHSANRLAGVGAEVAARIAEECFEWLDAPVTRLGGLDVPIPFSPPLEDAYRPDAQKIADAARRLAAY
;
A
#
# COMPACT_ATOMS: atom_id res chain seq x y z
N MET A 1 -7.96 -20.34 10.83
CA MET A 1 -7.35 -19.52 9.76
C MET A 1 -7.25 -20.39 8.52
N ARG A 2 -7.53 -19.86 7.35
CA ARG A 2 -7.42 -20.52 6.04
C ARG A 2 -6.42 -19.79 5.17
N GLU A 3 -5.84 -20.51 4.22
CA GLU A 3 -4.86 -19.96 3.29
C GLU A 3 -5.56 -19.28 2.10
N LEU A 4 -5.39 -17.96 1.97
CA LEU A 4 -5.88 -17.20 0.81
C LEU A 4 -4.72 -16.59 0.03
N THR A 5 -4.94 -16.33 -1.26
CA THR A 5 -4.09 -15.43 -2.02
C THR A 5 -4.35 -13.99 -1.58
N TYR A 6 -3.38 -13.11 -1.79
CA TYR A 6 -3.52 -11.68 -1.47
C TYR A 6 -4.75 -11.06 -2.15
N ILE A 7 -4.99 -11.35 -3.44
CA ILE A 7 -6.17 -10.86 -4.17
C ILE A 7 -7.49 -11.43 -3.62
N ALA A 8 -7.51 -12.71 -3.23
CA ALA A 8 -8.72 -13.33 -2.67
C ALA A 8 -9.07 -12.73 -1.31
N ALA A 9 -8.09 -12.33 -0.51
CA ALA A 9 -8.29 -11.66 0.76
C ALA A 9 -8.92 -10.25 0.58
N ILE A 10 -8.52 -9.51 -0.46
CA ILE A 10 -9.11 -8.22 -0.84
C ILE A 10 -10.56 -8.41 -1.31
N SER A 11 -10.81 -9.37 -2.21
CA SER A 11 -12.16 -9.68 -2.70
C SER A 11 -13.12 -10.04 -1.56
N GLU A 12 -12.63 -10.85 -0.61
CA GLU A 12 -13.40 -11.22 0.57
C GLU A 12 -13.69 -10.03 1.49
N ALA A 13 -12.73 -9.12 1.68
CA ALA A 13 -12.96 -7.91 2.46
C ALA A 13 -14.08 -7.05 1.87
N ILE A 14 -14.08 -6.86 0.54
CA ILE A 14 -15.13 -6.11 -0.15
C ILE A 14 -16.50 -6.78 0.06
N ALA A 15 -16.58 -8.08 -0.20
CA ALA A 15 -17.82 -8.84 -0.04
C ALA A 15 -18.34 -8.75 1.40
N HIS A 16 -17.46 -8.91 2.38
CA HIS A 16 -17.81 -8.83 3.81
C HIS A 16 -18.36 -7.44 4.20
N GLU A 17 -17.69 -6.35 3.77
CA GLU A 17 -18.17 -5.00 4.09
C GLU A 17 -19.48 -4.65 3.35
N MET A 18 -19.68 -5.15 2.13
CA MET A 18 -20.95 -5.00 1.40
C MET A 18 -22.09 -5.80 2.04
N GLU A 19 -21.82 -6.95 2.65
CA GLU A 19 -22.84 -7.71 3.41
C GLU A 19 -23.21 -7.01 4.71
N ARG A 20 -22.20 -6.49 5.41
CA ARG A 20 -22.36 -5.85 6.70
C ARG A 20 -23.14 -4.53 6.62
N ASP A 21 -22.93 -3.75 5.56
CA ASP A 21 -23.41 -2.37 5.47
C ASP A 21 -24.02 -2.11 4.07
N PRO A 22 -25.34 -1.83 4.00
CA PRO A 22 -26.02 -1.57 2.73
C PRO A 22 -25.53 -0.30 2.02
N ASP A 23 -24.88 0.63 2.73
CA ASP A 23 -24.35 1.88 2.16
C ASP A 23 -22.99 1.69 1.48
N VAL A 24 -22.34 0.53 1.67
CA VAL A 24 -21.10 0.17 0.97
C VAL A 24 -21.42 -0.24 -0.46
N LEU A 25 -20.75 0.36 -1.43
CA LEU A 25 -20.88 0.04 -2.86
C LEU A 25 -19.50 0.09 -3.55
N VAL A 26 -19.39 -0.59 -4.68
CA VAL A 26 -18.18 -0.58 -5.52
C VAL A 26 -18.46 0.18 -6.80
N LEU A 27 -17.54 1.02 -7.23
CA LEU A 27 -17.61 1.68 -8.53
C LEU A 27 -16.23 1.79 -9.18
N GLY A 28 -16.21 1.78 -10.48
CA GLY A 28 -15.00 1.87 -11.30
C GLY A 28 -15.21 1.29 -12.69
N GLU A 29 -14.15 1.24 -13.45
CA GLU A 29 -14.16 0.71 -14.81
C GLU A 29 -14.17 -0.81 -14.79
N ASP A 30 -15.13 -1.41 -15.52
CA ASP A 30 -15.27 -2.86 -15.69
C ASP A 30 -15.45 -3.67 -14.38
N VAL A 31 -15.78 -3.02 -13.26
CA VAL A 31 -15.93 -3.70 -11.95
C VAL A 31 -17.20 -4.53 -11.84
N GLY A 32 -18.22 -4.23 -12.63
CA GLY A 32 -19.53 -4.86 -12.60
C GLY A 32 -19.73 -5.95 -13.67
N GLY A 33 -20.95 -6.49 -13.73
CA GLY A 33 -21.31 -7.57 -14.65
C GLY A 33 -20.46 -8.82 -14.42
N ASP A 34 -20.17 -9.55 -15.50
CA ASP A 34 -19.36 -10.78 -15.47
C ASP A 34 -17.85 -10.50 -15.56
N PHE A 35 -17.44 -9.24 -15.79
CA PHE A 35 -16.02 -8.91 -15.98
C PHE A 35 -15.23 -8.94 -14.67
N GLY A 36 -15.72 -8.28 -13.62
CA GLY A 36 -15.15 -8.38 -12.27
C GLY A 36 -13.83 -7.63 -12.06
N GLY A 37 -13.61 -6.52 -12.77
CA GLY A 37 -12.40 -5.71 -12.69
C GLY A 37 -11.22 -6.27 -13.49
N ALA A 38 -10.23 -5.44 -13.79
CA ALA A 38 -9.04 -5.81 -14.57
C ALA A 38 -8.28 -7.02 -13.99
N PHE A 39 -8.27 -7.17 -12.67
CA PHE A 39 -7.60 -8.26 -11.96
C PHE A 39 -8.55 -9.29 -11.34
N LYS A 40 -9.86 -9.19 -11.60
CA LYS A 40 -10.90 -10.11 -11.08
C LYS A 40 -11.17 -9.99 -9.57
N VAL A 41 -10.86 -8.84 -8.98
CA VAL A 41 -11.11 -8.60 -7.55
C VAL A 41 -12.61 -8.55 -7.22
N THR A 42 -13.41 -7.99 -8.14
CA THR A 42 -14.85 -7.79 -7.96
C THR A 42 -15.71 -8.83 -8.68
N GLU A 43 -15.08 -9.92 -9.19
CA GLU A 43 -15.78 -11.01 -9.88
C GLU A 43 -16.88 -11.61 -8.99
N GLY A 44 -18.09 -11.76 -9.55
CA GLY A 44 -19.26 -12.31 -8.85
C GLY A 44 -19.98 -11.33 -7.91
N LEU A 45 -19.41 -10.15 -7.59
CA LEU A 45 -20.07 -9.19 -6.69
C LEU A 45 -21.36 -8.62 -7.31
N ALA A 46 -21.39 -8.33 -8.63
CA ALA A 46 -22.59 -7.83 -9.31
C ALA A 46 -23.73 -8.84 -9.26
N ALA A 47 -23.46 -10.12 -9.45
CA ALA A 47 -24.46 -11.18 -9.33
C ALA A 47 -25.02 -11.30 -7.91
N ARG A 48 -24.20 -11.03 -6.88
CA ARG A 48 -24.56 -11.15 -5.47
C ARG A 48 -25.28 -9.92 -4.92
N PHE A 49 -24.81 -8.70 -5.25
CA PHE A 49 -25.28 -7.45 -4.66
C PHE A 49 -26.09 -6.57 -5.62
N GLY A 50 -26.12 -6.92 -6.90
CA GLY A 50 -26.83 -6.18 -7.95
C GLY A 50 -26.05 -4.98 -8.50
N ASP A 51 -26.45 -4.56 -9.71
CA ASP A 51 -25.78 -3.49 -10.46
C ASP A 51 -25.90 -2.11 -9.80
N ARG A 52 -26.83 -1.93 -8.86
CA ARG A 52 -26.95 -0.68 -8.10
C ARG A 52 -25.88 -0.52 -7.02
N ARG A 53 -25.20 -1.60 -6.66
CA ARG A 53 -24.12 -1.60 -5.66
C ARG A 53 -22.77 -1.97 -6.25
N VAL A 54 -22.72 -2.43 -7.51
CA VAL A 54 -21.50 -2.69 -8.26
C VAL A 54 -21.61 -1.97 -9.60
N LEU A 55 -21.12 -0.74 -9.62
CA LEU A 55 -21.39 0.24 -10.68
C LEU A 55 -20.24 0.30 -11.67
N ASN A 56 -20.49 -0.06 -12.93
CA ASN A 56 -19.55 0.28 -14.00
C ASN A 56 -19.62 1.76 -14.33
N THR A 57 -18.45 2.38 -14.49
CA THR A 57 -18.30 3.77 -14.93
C THR A 57 -17.67 3.81 -16.33
N PRO A 58 -17.87 4.90 -17.09
CA PRO A 58 -16.99 5.21 -18.20
C PRO A 58 -15.53 5.38 -17.75
N LEU A 59 -14.57 5.30 -18.71
CA LEU A 59 -13.15 5.64 -18.52
C LEU A 59 -13.00 7.15 -18.26
N ALA A 60 -13.24 7.58 -17.03
CA ALA A 60 -13.24 8.99 -16.62
C ALA A 60 -13.00 9.12 -15.12
N GLU A 61 -11.77 8.82 -14.65
CA GLU A 61 -11.45 8.68 -13.22
C GLU A 61 -11.74 9.96 -12.44
N GLN A 62 -11.47 11.13 -13.00
CA GLN A 62 -11.83 12.38 -12.35
C GLN A 62 -13.35 12.49 -12.09
N SER A 63 -14.17 12.04 -13.04
CA SER A 63 -15.63 12.11 -12.92
C SER A 63 -16.15 11.15 -11.87
N PHE A 64 -15.74 9.88 -11.91
CA PHE A 64 -16.27 8.92 -10.94
C PHE A 64 -15.66 9.05 -9.54
N ILE A 65 -14.42 9.57 -9.39
CA ILE A 65 -13.88 9.95 -8.08
C ILE A 65 -14.63 11.17 -7.54
N GLY A 66 -14.92 12.16 -8.38
CA GLY A 66 -15.77 13.30 -8.01
C GLY A 66 -17.18 12.88 -7.61
N MET A 67 -17.78 11.91 -8.33
CA MET A 67 -19.06 11.30 -7.99
C MET A 67 -19.00 10.60 -6.63
N ALA A 68 -17.92 9.86 -6.35
CA ALA A 68 -17.73 9.21 -5.06
C ALA A 68 -17.65 10.21 -3.89
N ASN A 69 -17.06 11.40 -4.08
CA ASN A 69 -17.11 12.47 -3.09
C ASN A 69 -18.56 12.88 -2.77
N GLY A 70 -19.39 13.05 -3.81
CA GLY A 70 -20.82 13.36 -3.65
C GLY A 70 -21.59 12.26 -2.94
N MET A 71 -21.36 11.00 -3.33
CA MET A 71 -21.95 9.82 -2.69
C MET A 71 -21.60 9.73 -1.21
N ALA A 72 -20.32 9.95 -0.87
CA ALA A 72 -19.84 9.95 0.51
C ALA A 72 -20.48 11.06 1.36
N LEU A 73 -20.63 12.26 0.81
CA LEU A 73 -21.34 13.36 1.48
C LEU A 73 -22.83 13.07 1.71
N MET A 74 -23.44 12.22 0.88
CA MET A 74 -24.82 11.75 1.03
C MET A 74 -24.96 10.54 1.95
N GLY A 75 -23.89 10.07 2.57
CA GLY A 75 -23.90 9.00 3.55
C GLY A 75 -23.51 7.61 3.03
N LEU A 76 -23.24 7.47 1.74
CA LEU A 76 -22.75 6.22 1.16
C LEU A 76 -21.26 6.00 1.48
N ARG A 77 -20.80 4.75 1.32
CA ARG A 77 -19.40 4.32 1.52
C ARG A 77 -18.82 3.73 0.24
N PRO A 78 -18.39 4.56 -0.71
CA PRO A 78 -17.86 4.08 -1.97
C PRO A 78 -16.50 3.40 -1.82
N ILE A 79 -16.37 2.22 -2.41
CA ILE A 79 -15.08 1.59 -2.74
C ILE A 79 -14.85 1.86 -4.23
N VAL A 80 -13.92 2.74 -4.53
CA VAL A 80 -13.59 3.16 -5.89
C VAL A 80 -12.41 2.35 -6.39
N GLU A 81 -12.54 1.66 -7.52
CA GLU A 81 -11.40 1.02 -8.17
C GLU A 81 -10.90 1.89 -9.32
N VAL A 82 -9.63 2.33 -9.25
CA VAL A 82 -8.87 2.73 -10.43
C VAL A 82 -8.11 1.52 -10.92
N GLN A 83 -8.20 1.19 -12.23
CA GLN A 83 -7.64 -0.06 -12.76
C GLN A 83 -6.14 -0.22 -12.49
N PHE A 84 -5.39 0.89 -12.53
CA PHE A 84 -3.97 0.98 -12.18
C PHE A 84 -3.72 2.28 -11.42
N ALA A 85 -2.83 2.24 -10.44
CA ALA A 85 -2.46 3.40 -9.65
C ALA A 85 -1.94 4.58 -10.49
N ASP A 86 -1.42 4.28 -11.67
CA ASP A 86 -0.96 5.26 -12.65
C ASP A 86 -2.06 6.25 -13.05
N PHE A 87 -3.30 5.77 -13.19
CA PHE A 87 -4.45 6.57 -13.64
C PHE A 87 -5.11 7.39 -12.54
N ILE A 88 -4.75 7.19 -11.27
CA ILE A 88 -5.24 8.01 -10.17
C ILE A 88 -4.88 9.49 -10.34
N SER A 89 -3.83 9.76 -11.13
CA SER A 89 -3.39 11.12 -11.47
C SER A 89 -4.46 11.93 -12.22
N THR A 90 -5.33 11.29 -13.00
CA THR A 90 -6.42 11.96 -13.72
C THR A 90 -7.49 12.50 -12.77
N GLY A 91 -7.69 11.84 -11.60
CA GLY A 91 -8.61 12.27 -10.54
C GLY A 91 -7.97 13.11 -9.43
N PHE A 92 -6.73 13.58 -9.61
CA PHE A 92 -5.92 14.20 -8.56
C PHE A 92 -6.63 15.38 -7.88
N ASP A 93 -7.24 16.29 -8.65
CA ASP A 93 -7.97 17.43 -8.11
C ASP A 93 -9.13 17.01 -7.19
N SER A 94 -9.94 16.04 -7.63
CA SER A 94 -11.07 15.51 -6.83
C SER A 94 -10.61 14.89 -5.50
N ILE A 95 -9.39 14.36 -5.46
CA ILE A 95 -8.79 13.77 -4.25
C ILE A 95 -8.20 14.87 -3.35
N VAL A 96 -7.24 15.66 -3.87
CA VAL A 96 -6.42 16.53 -3.03
C VAL A 96 -7.07 17.86 -2.70
N GLN A 97 -7.88 18.44 -3.61
CA GLN A 97 -8.58 19.70 -3.37
C GLN A 97 -9.95 19.49 -2.72
N SER A 98 -10.67 18.44 -3.13
CA SER A 98 -12.02 18.18 -2.62
C SER A 98 -11.98 17.26 -1.40
N ALA A 99 -11.77 15.95 -1.59
CA ALA A 99 -11.93 14.95 -0.53
C ALA A 99 -11.04 15.24 0.69
N ALA A 100 -9.77 15.52 0.46
CA ALA A 100 -8.79 15.74 1.54
C ALA A 100 -9.14 16.97 2.42
N THR A 101 -9.84 17.96 1.89
CA THR A 101 -10.08 19.24 2.59
C THR A 101 -11.48 19.38 3.19
N ILE A 102 -12.45 18.55 2.76
CA ILE A 102 -13.87 18.69 3.17
C ILE A 102 -14.04 18.63 4.68
N HIS A 103 -13.37 17.69 5.36
CA HIS A 103 -13.48 17.60 6.81
C HIS A 103 -12.99 18.86 7.51
N TYR A 104 -11.85 19.38 7.12
CA TYR A 104 -11.28 20.61 7.69
C TYR A 104 -12.16 21.85 7.41
N ARG A 105 -12.70 21.97 6.18
CA ARG A 105 -13.47 23.13 5.75
C ARG A 105 -14.89 23.18 6.33
N PHE A 106 -15.53 22.01 6.46
CA PHE A 106 -16.98 21.94 6.72
C PHE A 106 -17.36 20.91 7.80
N GLY A 107 -16.42 20.19 8.39
CA GLY A 107 -16.71 19.08 9.30
C GLY A 107 -17.35 17.87 8.62
N GLY A 108 -17.42 17.84 7.28
CA GLY A 108 -17.99 16.75 6.50
C GLY A 108 -17.17 15.45 6.62
N LYS A 109 -17.80 14.32 6.35
CA LYS A 109 -17.15 13.02 6.27
C LYS A 109 -17.06 12.59 4.82
N ILE A 110 -15.94 11.98 4.44
CA ILE A 110 -15.72 11.40 3.11
C ILE A 110 -15.26 9.94 3.30
N PRO A 111 -16.16 9.05 3.72
CA PRO A 111 -15.84 7.66 4.00
C PRO A 111 -15.73 6.82 2.72
N TRP A 112 -14.80 7.15 1.83
CA TRP A 112 -14.53 6.33 0.67
C TRP A 112 -13.12 5.73 0.73
N VAL A 113 -12.97 4.63 0.00
CA VAL A 113 -11.68 3.99 -0.25
C VAL A 113 -11.39 4.01 -1.74
N ILE A 114 -10.25 4.56 -2.16
CA ILE A 114 -9.75 4.35 -3.51
C ILE A 114 -8.76 3.19 -3.48
N ARG A 115 -9.11 2.08 -4.15
CA ARG A 115 -8.22 0.97 -4.43
C ARG A 115 -7.40 1.29 -5.66
N ALA A 116 -6.09 1.18 -5.53
CA ALA A 116 -5.14 1.56 -6.56
C ALA A 116 -4.10 0.44 -6.75
N PRO A 117 -4.31 -0.49 -7.70
CA PRO A 117 -3.33 -1.52 -8.06
C PRO A 117 -2.02 -0.89 -8.54
N SER A 118 -0.99 -0.98 -7.72
CA SER A 118 0.33 -0.32 -7.91
C SER A 118 1.45 -1.33 -8.14
N ASP A 119 2.66 -0.85 -8.26
CA ASP A 119 3.91 -1.60 -8.37
C ASP A 119 4.18 -2.21 -9.75
N GLY A 120 5.46 -2.32 -10.08
CA GLY A 120 5.98 -3.01 -11.24
C GLY A 120 6.16 -4.50 -11.02
N GLY A 121 7.04 -5.13 -11.82
CA GLY A 121 7.30 -6.58 -11.77
C GLY A 121 6.36 -7.40 -12.64
N ILE A 122 5.45 -6.75 -13.37
CA ILE A 122 4.50 -7.38 -14.28
C ILE A 122 4.78 -7.03 -15.76
N ARG A 123 5.87 -6.33 -16.04
CA ARG A 123 6.36 -5.97 -17.39
C ARG A 123 5.41 -5.07 -18.17
N SER A 124 4.69 -4.20 -17.47
CA SER A 124 3.66 -3.33 -18.07
C SER A 124 4.11 -1.89 -18.34
N GLY A 125 5.37 -1.57 -18.07
CA GLY A 125 6.00 -0.29 -18.42
C GLY A 125 5.45 0.92 -17.65
N PRO A 126 5.67 2.16 -18.17
CA PRO A 126 5.51 3.39 -17.40
C PRO A 126 4.05 3.78 -17.13
N PHE A 127 3.07 3.19 -17.81
CA PHE A 127 1.64 3.52 -17.64
C PHE A 127 0.86 2.55 -16.74
N HIS A 128 1.51 1.44 -16.29
CA HIS A 128 0.83 0.39 -15.55
C HIS A 128 1.68 -0.16 -14.40
N SER A 129 2.72 0.54 -13.98
CA SER A 129 3.68 0.02 -13.00
C SER A 129 4.11 1.04 -11.95
N GLN A 130 3.53 2.24 -11.94
CA GLN A 130 3.96 3.32 -11.05
C GLN A 130 3.54 3.09 -9.59
N ASN A 131 4.22 3.82 -8.71
CA ASN A 131 4.00 3.84 -7.26
C ASN A 131 3.87 5.30 -6.80
N PRO A 132 2.66 5.90 -6.94
CA PRO A 132 2.45 7.32 -6.67
C PRO A 132 2.13 7.64 -5.21
N GLU A 133 2.46 6.78 -4.26
CA GLU A 133 2.09 6.91 -2.83
C GLU A 133 2.52 8.25 -2.25
N ALA A 134 3.70 8.75 -2.63
CA ALA A 134 4.26 9.99 -2.11
C ALA A 134 3.37 11.21 -2.37
N TRP A 135 2.63 11.26 -3.48
CA TRP A 135 1.71 12.35 -3.79
C TRP A 135 0.61 12.49 -2.74
N PHE A 136 0.11 11.37 -2.24
CA PHE A 136 -0.99 11.33 -1.30
C PHE A 136 -0.52 11.36 0.16
N VAL A 137 0.66 10.81 0.44
CA VAL A 137 1.30 10.94 1.75
C VAL A 137 1.59 12.42 2.05
N HIS A 138 2.03 13.19 1.05
CA HIS A 138 2.24 14.64 1.20
C HIS A 138 0.94 15.42 1.43
N THR A 139 -0.24 14.91 1.01
CA THR A 139 -1.51 15.63 1.07
C THR A 139 -2.18 15.52 2.46
N PRO A 140 -2.31 16.62 3.25
CA PRO A 140 -3.05 16.59 4.51
C PRO A 140 -4.52 16.20 4.31
N GLY A 141 -5.09 15.46 5.28
CA GLY A 141 -6.49 15.02 5.25
C GLY A 141 -6.74 13.66 4.62
N LEU A 142 -5.74 13.07 3.95
CA LEU A 142 -5.81 11.70 3.43
C LEU A 142 -5.17 10.70 4.40
N LYS A 143 -5.64 9.46 4.36
CA LYS A 143 -4.95 8.27 4.87
C LYS A 143 -4.42 7.46 3.69
N VAL A 144 -3.26 6.82 3.87
CA VAL A 144 -2.61 6.02 2.82
C VAL A 144 -2.11 4.71 3.42
N VAL A 145 -2.54 3.59 2.85
CA VAL A 145 -2.15 2.25 3.30
C VAL A 145 -1.60 1.41 2.13
N ALA A 146 -0.68 0.52 2.43
CA ALA A 146 -0.03 -0.35 1.45
C ALA A 146 0.30 -1.71 2.11
N PRO A 147 -0.67 -2.62 2.24
CA PRO A 147 -0.47 -3.91 2.87
C PRO A 147 0.51 -4.80 2.09
N SER A 148 1.17 -5.69 2.81
CA SER A 148 2.20 -6.59 2.28
C SER A 148 1.82 -8.07 2.30
N ASN A 149 0.74 -8.44 2.98
CA ASN A 149 0.32 -9.83 3.17
C ASN A 149 -1.21 -9.97 3.13
N PRO A 150 -1.75 -11.20 2.93
CA PRO A 150 -3.19 -11.41 2.78
C PRO A 150 -4.04 -11.02 4.01
N ALA A 151 -3.55 -11.24 5.23
CA ALA A 151 -4.29 -10.89 6.44
C ALA A 151 -4.43 -9.37 6.58
N ASP A 152 -3.34 -8.64 6.41
CA ASP A 152 -3.36 -7.17 6.44
C ASP A 152 -4.12 -6.59 5.24
N ALA A 153 -4.07 -7.24 4.06
CA ALA A 153 -4.85 -6.82 2.92
C ALA A 153 -6.36 -6.85 3.24
N LYS A 154 -6.84 -7.93 3.85
CA LYS A 154 -8.24 -7.98 4.32
C LYS A 154 -8.49 -6.97 5.44
N GLY A 155 -7.67 -7.00 6.50
CA GLY A 155 -7.92 -6.23 7.71
C GLY A 155 -7.86 -4.72 7.52
N LEU A 156 -6.87 -4.23 6.76
CA LEU A 156 -6.74 -2.80 6.45
C LEU A 156 -7.83 -2.31 5.50
N LEU A 157 -8.29 -3.15 4.55
CA LEU A 157 -9.38 -2.75 3.66
C LEU A 157 -10.70 -2.63 4.45
N CYS A 158 -11.02 -3.59 5.31
CA CYS A 158 -12.19 -3.49 6.20
C CYS A 158 -12.12 -2.23 7.08
N SER A 159 -10.96 -1.96 7.67
CA SER A 159 -10.76 -0.75 8.49
C SER A 159 -10.88 0.53 7.67
N ALA A 160 -10.37 0.54 6.43
CA ALA A 160 -10.47 1.68 5.52
C ALA A 160 -11.92 1.98 5.12
N VAL A 161 -12.72 0.97 4.81
CA VAL A 161 -14.16 1.13 4.48
C VAL A 161 -14.93 1.70 5.67
N ARG A 162 -14.52 1.38 6.91
CA ARG A 162 -15.18 1.88 8.14
C ARG A 162 -14.68 3.25 8.59
N ASP A 163 -13.57 3.73 8.04
CA ASP A 163 -13.01 5.04 8.40
C ASP A 163 -13.93 6.17 7.92
N PRO A 164 -14.14 7.24 8.72
CA PRO A 164 -14.93 8.39 8.28
C PRO A 164 -14.20 9.33 7.32
N ASN A 165 -12.90 9.11 7.09
CA ASN A 165 -12.04 9.96 6.24
C ASN A 165 -11.58 9.20 5.00
N PRO A 166 -11.15 9.90 3.95
CA PRO A 166 -10.73 9.28 2.71
C PRO A 166 -9.45 8.46 2.87
N VAL A 167 -9.44 7.23 2.36
CA VAL A 167 -8.29 6.31 2.40
C VAL A 167 -7.88 5.94 0.99
N ILE A 168 -6.62 6.15 0.64
CA ILE A 168 -6.00 5.56 -0.56
C ILE A 168 -5.37 4.22 -0.16
N TYR A 169 -5.81 3.17 -0.83
CA TYR A 169 -5.41 1.79 -0.56
C TYR A 169 -4.61 1.26 -1.74
N PHE A 170 -3.28 1.24 -1.61
CA PHE A 170 -2.37 0.74 -2.64
C PHE A 170 -2.22 -0.77 -2.57
N GLU A 171 -2.43 -1.45 -3.70
CA GLU A 171 -2.37 -2.89 -3.83
C GLU A 171 -1.17 -3.30 -4.69
N ALA A 172 -0.20 -3.99 -4.10
CA ALA A 172 0.97 -4.44 -4.85
C ALA A 172 0.60 -5.59 -5.81
N LYS A 173 0.43 -5.30 -7.10
CA LYS A 173 0.06 -6.27 -8.15
C LYS A 173 0.92 -7.53 -8.18
N PRO A 174 2.25 -7.47 -7.98
CA PRO A 174 3.07 -8.68 -7.92
C PRO A 174 2.61 -9.69 -6.87
N LEU A 175 1.97 -9.22 -5.78
CA LEU A 175 1.51 -10.09 -4.69
C LEU A 175 0.18 -10.78 -4.97
N TYR A 176 -0.61 -10.30 -5.92
CA TYR A 176 -2.01 -10.71 -6.12
C TYR A 176 -2.21 -12.23 -6.16
N ARG A 177 -1.41 -12.95 -6.95
CA ARG A 177 -1.52 -14.40 -7.12
C ARG A 177 -0.30 -15.17 -6.63
N SER A 178 0.84 -14.49 -6.47
CA SER A 178 2.09 -15.12 -6.04
C SER A 178 2.16 -15.33 -4.53
N LEU A 179 1.51 -14.43 -3.75
CA LEU A 179 1.55 -14.52 -2.30
C LEU A 179 0.28 -15.16 -1.74
N ARG A 180 0.48 -16.20 -0.93
CA ARG A 180 -0.54 -16.84 -0.11
C ARG A 180 -0.16 -16.73 1.35
N GLY A 181 -1.15 -16.72 2.22
CA GLY A 181 -0.92 -16.70 3.67
C GLY A 181 -2.19 -16.91 4.47
N PRO A 182 -2.05 -17.10 5.79
CA PRO A 182 -3.16 -17.33 6.69
C PRO A 182 -4.02 -16.06 6.82
N VAL A 183 -5.32 -16.21 6.67
CA VAL A 183 -6.30 -15.11 6.84
C VAL A 183 -7.36 -15.56 7.86
N PRO A 184 -7.67 -14.70 8.86
CA PRO A 184 -8.77 -14.97 9.77
C PRO A 184 -10.11 -15.10 9.05
N GLU A 185 -10.93 -16.07 9.48
CA GLU A 185 -12.30 -16.23 9.01
C GLU A 185 -13.20 -15.16 9.63
N GLY A 186 -14.27 -14.78 8.91
CA GLY A 186 -15.21 -13.76 9.36
C GLY A 186 -14.61 -12.37 9.43
N GLU A 187 -15.02 -11.59 10.41
CA GLU A 187 -14.55 -10.22 10.60
C GLU A 187 -13.07 -10.19 11.00
N HIS A 188 -12.32 -9.36 10.32
CA HIS A 188 -10.92 -9.10 10.62
C HIS A 188 -10.59 -7.63 10.34
N LEU A 189 -10.09 -6.93 11.35
CA LEU A 189 -9.68 -5.54 11.25
C LEU A 189 -8.20 -5.42 11.59
N ALA A 190 -7.47 -4.64 10.81
CA ALA A 190 -6.12 -4.21 11.10
C ALA A 190 -6.10 -2.70 11.30
N SER A 191 -5.45 -2.20 12.34
CA SER A 191 -5.43 -0.78 12.66
C SER A 191 -4.62 0.01 11.63
N ILE A 192 -5.23 1.04 11.05
CA ILE A 192 -4.53 2.04 10.22
C ILE A 192 -3.63 2.87 11.14
N GLY A 193 -2.39 3.09 10.72
CA GLY A 193 -1.39 3.84 11.50
C GLY A 193 -0.62 3.00 12.52
N VAL A 194 -0.62 1.67 12.37
CA VAL A 194 0.17 0.76 13.21
C VAL A 194 1.05 -0.10 12.31
N ALA A 195 2.37 -0.01 12.47
CA ALA A 195 3.36 -0.85 11.79
C ALA A 195 3.47 -2.22 12.47
N ALA A 196 4.20 -3.13 11.84
CA ALA A 196 4.45 -4.46 12.41
C ALA A 196 5.92 -4.86 12.26
N VAL A 197 6.52 -5.37 13.34
CA VAL A 197 7.79 -6.10 13.25
C VAL A 197 7.46 -7.51 12.76
N VAL A 198 7.73 -7.78 11.49
CA VAL A 198 7.39 -9.06 10.83
C VAL A 198 8.53 -10.09 10.90
N ARG A 199 9.72 -9.65 11.23
CA ARG A 199 10.88 -10.49 11.60
C ARG A 199 11.69 -9.77 12.68
N PRO A 200 11.94 -10.39 13.84
CA PRO A 200 12.83 -9.80 14.84
C PRO A 200 14.30 -9.89 14.37
N GLY A 201 15.12 -8.97 14.84
CA GLY A 201 16.56 -8.92 14.57
C GLY A 201 17.29 -7.96 15.51
N THR A 202 18.63 -8.00 15.51
CA THR A 202 19.49 -7.27 16.46
C THR A 202 20.54 -6.37 15.84
N ASP A 203 20.89 -6.60 14.55
CA ASP A 203 22.09 -5.98 13.97
C ASP A 203 21.77 -4.78 13.06
N LEU A 204 20.61 -4.80 12.42
CA LEU A 204 20.12 -3.68 11.62
C LEU A 204 18.60 -3.77 11.43
N THR A 205 17.97 -2.63 11.14
CA THR A 205 16.53 -2.54 10.80
C THR A 205 16.35 -2.36 9.29
N VAL A 206 15.46 -3.18 8.67
CA VAL A 206 14.97 -2.96 7.31
C VAL A 206 13.52 -2.48 7.40
N VAL A 207 13.27 -1.23 7.02
CA VAL A 207 11.92 -0.65 6.95
C VAL A 207 11.39 -0.78 5.54
N ALA A 208 10.22 -1.39 5.38
CA ALA A 208 9.60 -1.65 4.07
C ALA A 208 8.08 -1.51 4.10
N TYR A 209 7.44 -1.52 2.93
CA TYR A 209 5.99 -1.64 2.75
C TYR A 209 5.64 -2.31 1.41
N GLY A 210 4.40 -2.76 1.27
CA GLY A 210 3.91 -3.38 0.05
C GLY A 210 4.75 -4.60 -0.37
N SER A 211 5.05 -4.75 -1.65
CA SER A 211 5.82 -5.89 -2.16
C SER A 211 7.25 -5.97 -1.63
N GLN A 212 7.82 -4.85 -1.17
CA GLN A 212 9.20 -4.83 -0.69
C GLN A 212 9.38 -5.51 0.68
N VAL A 213 8.31 -5.74 1.43
CA VAL A 213 8.38 -6.53 2.67
C VAL A 213 8.80 -7.96 2.39
N SER A 214 8.25 -8.59 1.34
CA SER A 214 8.66 -9.96 0.96
C SER A 214 10.11 -10.03 0.50
N GLN A 215 10.60 -8.99 -0.20
CA GLN A 215 12.00 -8.89 -0.60
C GLN A 215 12.92 -8.67 0.62
N ALA A 216 12.49 -7.85 1.58
CA ALA A 216 13.21 -7.62 2.83
C ALA A 216 13.32 -8.90 3.67
N LEU A 217 12.24 -9.68 3.77
CA LEU A 217 12.24 -10.98 4.46
C LEU A 217 13.18 -12.00 3.80
N ALA A 218 13.18 -12.05 2.46
CA ALA A 218 14.11 -12.91 1.71
C ALA A 218 15.57 -12.46 1.93
N ALA A 219 15.84 -11.15 1.87
CA ALA A 219 17.16 -10.61 2.16
C ALA A 219 17.61 -10.90 3.61
N ALA A 220 16.70 -10.76 4.59
CA ALA A 220 17.01 -11.06 5.98
C ALA A 220 17.32 -12.55 6.23
N THR A 221 16.70 -13.44 5.44
CA THR A 221 17.03 -14.87 5.50
C THR A 221 18.43 -15.14 4.95
N ASP A 222 18.81 -14.48 3.85
CA ASP A 222 20.14 -14.58 3.26
C ASP A 222 21.22 -13.99 4.20
N LEU A 223 20.95 -12.85 4.83
CA LEU A 223 21.84 -12.20 5.80
C LEU A 223 22.08 -13.06 7.05
N ALA A 224 21.07 -13.79 7.51
CA ALA A 224 21.21 -14.68 8.67
C ALA A 224 22.24 -15.80 8.42
N ALA A 225 22.40 -16.25 7.17
CA ALA A 225 23.45 -17.21 6.81
C ALA A 225 24.88 -16.63 6.97
N ASP A 226 25.01 -15.30 6.92
CA ASP A 226 26.26 -14.57 7.17
C ASP A 226 26.41 -14.13 8.65
N GLY A 227 25.46 -14.52 9.51
CA GLY A 227 25.45 -14.14 10.93
C GLY A 227 24.93 -12.72 11.19
N ILE A 228 24.19 -12.11 10.25
CA ILE A 228 23.60 -10.78 10.38
C ILE A 228 22.08 -10.90 10.60
N GLU A 229 21.60 -10.54 11.79
CA GLU A 229 20.19 -10.64 12.18
C GLU A 229 19.45 -9.33 11.91
N ALA A 230 18.84 -9.23 10.72
CA ALA A 230 18.07 -8.07 10.31
C ALA A 230 16.64 -8.12 10.88
N GLU A 231 16.22 -7.05 11.60
CA GLU A 231 14.83 -6.81 11.96
C GLU A 231 14.09 -6.22 10.77
N VAL A 232 12.90 -6.75 10.44
CA VAL A 232 12.07 -6.25 9.32
C VAL A 232 10.82 -5.60 9.88
N VAL A 233 10.65 -4.30 9.61
CA VAL A 233 9.49 -3.50 9.96
C VAL A 233 8.64 -3.26 8.72
N ASP A 234 7.41 -3.76 8.73
CA ASP A 234 6.38 -3.46 7.73
C ASP A 234 5.58 -2.24 8.17
N LEU A 235 5.65 -1.16 7.41
CA LEU A 235 4.93 0.07 7.72
C LEU A 235 3.40 -0.08 7.62
N ARG A 236 2.89 -0.91 6.71
CA ARG A 236 1.46 -1.14 6.44
C ARG A 236 0.66 0.14 6.14
N SER A 237 0.84 1.18 6.95
CA SER A 237 0.27 2.51 6.79
C SER A 237 1.37 3.53 6.54
N LEU A 238 1.25 4.25 5.43
CA LEU A 238 2.19 5.31 5.05
C LEU A 238 1.74 6.66 5.62
N LYS A 239 0.42 6.80 5.87
CA LYS A 239 -0.19 7.96 6.53
C LYS A 239 -1.50 7.55 7.22
N PRO A 240 -1.62 7.73 8.56
CA PRO A 240 -0.56 8.14 9.47
C PRO A 240 0.58 7.11 9.50
N LEU A 241 1.81 7.59 9.67
CA LEU A 241 3.00 6.76 9.80
C LEU A 241 3.22 6.42 11.28
N ASP A 242 3.34 5.12 11.58
CA ASP A 242 3.81 4.65 12.90
C ASP A 242 5.34 4.75 12.97
N PHE A 243 5.81 5.95 13.24
CA PHE A 243 7.25 6.17 13.36
C PHE A 243 7.80 5.67 14.70
N GLN A 244 6.98 5.54 15.72
CA GLN A 244 7.42 5.02 17.01
C GLN A 244 7.97 3.60 16.89
N THR A 245 7.26 2.72 16.19
CA THR A 245 7.73 1.35 15.92
C THR A 245 9.07 1.35 15.16
N VAL A 246 9.25 2.25 14.19
CA VAL A 246 10.52 2.41 13.47
C VAL A 246 11.64 2.89 14.40
N ALA A 247 11.38 3.92 15.21
CA ALA A 247 12.36 4.47 16.14
C ALA A 247 12.79 3.46 17.21
N GLU A 248 11.84 2.70 17.77
CA GLU A 248 12.12 1.62 18.71
C GLU A 248 12.99 0.51 18.11
N SER A 249 12.74 0.15 16.84
CA SER A 249 13.58 -0.81 16.11
C SER A 249 14.98 -0.26 15.91
N VAL A 250 15.11 0.95 15.36
CA VAL A 250 16.40 1.59 15.06
C VAL A 250 17.20 1.83 16.33
N SER A 251 16.56 2.22 17.44
CA SER A 251 17.27 2.42 18.71
C SER A 251 17.94 1.15 19.27
N ARG A 252 17.40 -0.03 18.93
CA ARG A 252 17.99 -1.32 19.33
C ARG A 252 19.07 -1.81 18.38
N THR A 253 18.92 -1.52 17.09
CA THR A 253 19.78 -2.09 16.03
C THR A 253 20.84 -1.14 15.51
N SER A 254 20.73 0.15 15.81
CA SER A 254 21.67 1.24 15.49
C SER A 254 21.95 1.45 13.99
N ARG A 255 21.30 0.72 13.10
CA ARG A 255 21.50 0.76 11.63
C ARG A 255 20.17 0.61 10.92
N ALA A 256 19.95 1.39 9.84
CA ALA A 256 18.70 1.37 9.12
C ALA A 256 18.85 1.34 7.59
N VAL A 257 18.13 0.41 6.95
CA VAL A 257 17.85 0.39 5.51
C VAL A 257 16.37 0.67 5.31
N VAL A 258 16.03 1.66 4.47
CA VAL A 258 14.65 1.95 4.08
C VAL A 258 14.45 1.57 2.62
N VAL A 259 13.49 0.71 2.32
CA VAL A 259 13.27 0.18 0.96
C VAL A 259 11.82 0.27 0.53
N HIS A 260 11.60 0.69 -0.73
CA HIS A 260 10.28 0.72 -1.39
C HIS A 260 10.41 0.60 -2.92
N SER A 261 9.31 0.25 -3.58
CA SER A 261 9.27 0.10 -5.05
C SER A 261 9.21 1.45 -5.79
N ALA A 262 8.66 2.50 -5.19
CA ALA A 262 8.59 3.84 -5.75
C ALA A 262 9.99 4.41 -6.06
N ASN A 263 10.04 5.46 -6.90
CA ASN A 263 11.29 6.18 -7.16
C ASN A 263 11.94 6.62 -5.84
N ARG A 264 13.26 6.48 -5.75
CA ARG A 264 14.01 6.88 -4.55
C ARG A 264 13.96 8.38 -4.30
N LEU A 265 13.92 9.19 -5.37
CA LEU A 265 13.80 10.64 -5.30
C LEU A 265 12.40 11.02 -4.78
N ALA A 266 12.36 11.74 -3.68
CA ALA A 266 11.12 12.22 -3.05
C ALA A 266 10.05 11.13 -2.73
N GLY A 267 10.44 9.86 -2.70
CA GLY A 267 9.56 8.78 -2.26
C GLY A 267 9.34 8.80 -0.74
N VAL A 268 8.38 8.03 -0.25
CA VAL A 268 8.03 7.93 1.19
C VAL A 268 9.26 7.57 2.05
N GLY A 269 10.16 6.73 1.53
CA GLY A 269 11.39 6.39 2.23
C GLY A 269 12.35 7.56 2.45
N ALA A 270 12.19 8.68 1.74
CA ALA A 270 12.96 9.90 2.02
C ALA A 270 12.51 10.55 3.33
N GLU A 271 11.20 10.62 3.57
CA GLU A 271 10.63 11.11 4.84
C GLU A 271 11.01 10.20 6.00
N VAL A 272 10.87 8.87 5.83
CA VAL A 272 11.24 7.90 6.87
C VAL A 272 12.72 8.05 7.25
N ALA A 273 13.61 8.16 6.24
CA ALA A 273 15.05 8.33 6.48
C ALA A 273 15.40 9.67 7.12
N ALA A 274 14.70 10.75 6.75
CA ALA A 274 14.90 12.07 7.38
C ALA A 274 14.51 12.01 8.87
N ARG A 275 13.35 11.43 9.19
CA ARG A 275 12.91 11.27 10.57
C ARG A 275 13.85 10.37 11.39
N ILE A 276 14.34 9.27 10.82
CA ILE A 276 15.34 8.44 11.49
C ILE A 276 16.61 9.28 11.79
N ALA A 277 17.08 10.07 10.84
CA ALA A 277 18.26 10.91 11.03
C ALA A 277 18.03 12.05 12.05
N GLU A 278 16.81 12.58 12.16
CA GLU A 278 16.47 13.66 13.11
C GLU A 278 16.14 13.12 14.50
N GLU A 279 15.32 12.07 14.58
CA GLU A 279 14.74 11.61 15.84
C GLU A 279 15.52 10.44 16.47
N CYS A 280 16.36 9.72 15.68
CA CYS A 280 17.14 8.57 16.14
C CYS A 280 18.66 8.79 16.04
N PHE A 281 19.13 10.02 15.78
CA PHE A 281 20.54 10.33 15.53
C PHE A 281 21.49 9.79 16.58
N GLU A 282 21.12 9.90 17.86
CA GLU A 282 21.96 9.47 19.00
C GLU A 282 22.21 7.95 19.07
N TRP A 283 21.39 7.16 18.36
CA TRP A 283 21.51 5.69 18.32
C TRP A 283 22.13 5.16 17.02
N LEU A 284 22.41 6.04 16.03
CA LEU A 284 22.90 5.59 14.73
C LEU A 284 24.43 5.38 14.75
N ASP A 285 24.86 4.15 14.43
CA ASP A 285 26.25 3.81 14.17
C ASP A 285 26.68 4.07 12.72
N ALA A 286 25.71 4.24 11.80
CA ALA A 286 25.94 4.38 10.37
C ALA A 286 24.91 5.29 9.71
N PRO A 287 25.20 5.88 8.52
CA PRO A 287 24.23 6.63 7.75
C PRO A 287 23.02 5.77 7.33
N VAL A 288 21.82 6.34 7.36
CA VAL A 288 20.60 5.65 6.87
C VAL A 288 20.72 5.36 5.37
N THR A 289 20.59 4.10 5.00
CA THR A 289 20.64 3.67 3.59
C THR A 289 19.24 3.61 3.01
N ARG A 290 19.03 4.22 1.82
CA ARG A 290 17.75 4.18 1.10
C ARG A 290 17.87 3.40 -0.21
N LEU A 291 16.95 2.47 -0.43
CA LEU A 291 16.76 1.76 -1.68
C LEU A 291 15.36 2.08 -2.26
N GLY A 292 15.31 2.32 -3.55
CA GLY A 292 14.07 2.62 -4.27
C GLY A 292 14.29 2.50 -5.77
N GLY A 293 13.23 2.62 -6.54
CA GLY A 293 13.29 2.66 -7.99
C GLY A 293 14.24 3.76 -8.48
N LEU A 294 14.89 3.52 -9.62
CA LEU A 294 15.76 4.50 -10.27
C LEU A 294 14.94 5.72 -10.72
N ASP A 295 15.58 6.87 -10.85
CA ASP A 295 14.95 8.10 -11.32
C ASP A 295 14.82 8.12 -12.86
N VAL A 296 14.06 7.15 -13.38
CA VAL A 296 13.75 7.00 -14.82
C VAL A 296 12.34 6.42 -14.95
N PRO A 297 11.65 6.60 -16.10
CA PRO A 297 10.39 5.90 -16.37
C PRO A 297 10.58 4.39 -16.30
N ILE A 298 9.56 3.68 -15.81
CA ILE A 298 9.63 2.23 -15.58
C ILE A 298 9.69 1.48 -16.92
N PRO A 299 10.74 0.67 -17.16
CA PRO A 299 10.91 -0.02 -18.44
C PRO A 299 9.93 -1.19 -18.64
N PHE A 300 9.61 -1.51 -19.90
CA PHE A 300 8.89 -2.73 -20.29
C PHE A 300 9.80 -3.97 -20.29
N SER A 301 11.06 -3.79 -20.73
CA SER A 301 12.00 -4.90 -20.89
C SER A 301 12.30 -5.55 -19.54
N PRO A 302 12.11 -6.90 -19.39
CA PRO A 302 12.33 -7.59 -18.13
C PRO A 302 13.68 -7.29 -17.45
N PRO A 303 14.86 -7.40 -18.14
CA PRO A 303 16.12 -7.11 -17.48
C PRO A 303 16.28 -5.65 -17.04
N LEU A 304 15.63 -4.70 -17.75
CA LEU A 304 15.66 -3.29 -17.36
C LEU A 304 14.73 -3.01 -16.19
N GLU A 305 13.53 -3.61 -16.15
CA GLU A 305 12.63 -3.49 -15.01
C GLU A 305 13.23 -4.13 -13.75
N ASP A 306 13.92 -5.27 -13.88
CA ASP A 306 14.64 -5.91 -12.77
C ASP A 306 15.81 -5.05 -12.28
N ALA A 307 16.53 -4.37 -13.19
CA ALA A 307 17.56 -3.41 -12.81
C ALA A 307 16.99 -2.18 -12.10
N TYR A 308 15.81 -1.72 -12.54
CA TYR A 308 15.11 -0.56 -11.99
C TYR A 308 14.70 -0.76 -10.51
N ARG A 309 14.17 -1.93 -10.17
CA ARG A 309 13.54 -2.18 -8.85
C ARG A 309 14.55 -2.70 -7.82
N PRO A 310 14.41 -2.37 -6.52
CA PRO A 310 15.04 -3.11 -5.46
C PRO A 310 14.57 -4.59 -5.46
N ASP A 311 15.48 -5.49 -5.17
CA ASP A 311 15.23 -6.92 -4.97
C ASP A 311 15.95 -7.39 -3.70
N ALA A 312 15.75 -8.65 -3.31
CA ALA A 312 16.35 -9.22 -2.10
C ALA A 312 17.88 -9.14 -2.11
N GLN A 313 18.53 -9.35 -3.27
CA GLN A 313 19.98 -9.26 -3.37
C GLN A 313 20.50 -7.85 -3.15
N LYS A 314 19.87 -6.85 -3.78
CA LYS A 314 20.24 -5.42 -3.58
C LYS A 314 20.04 -4.99 -2.14
N ILE A 315 18.98 -5.48 -1.48
CA ILE A 315 18.73 -5.23 -0.06
C ILE A 315 19.81 -5.86 0.81
N ALA A 316 20.12 -7.15 0.58
CA ALA A 316 21.16 -7.86 1.33
C ALA A 316 22.54 -7.22 1.16
N ASP A 317 22.91 -6.84 -0.07
CA ASP A 317 24.19 -6.17 -0.34
C ASP A 317 24.30 -4.81 0.35
N ALA A 318 23.20 -4.05 0.39
CA ALA A 318 23.17 -2.78 1.12
C ALA A 318 23.28 -2.99 2.64
N ALA A 319 22.59 -4.00 3.16
CA ALA A 319 22.63 -4.37 4.57
C ALA A 319 24.03 -4.87 5.00
N ARG A 320 24.71 -5.71 4.19
CA ARG A 320 26.08 -6.15 4.44
C ARG A 320 27.05 -4.96 4.54
N ARG A 321 26.95 -4.02 3.59
CA ARG A 321 27.77 -2.81 3.65
C ARG A 321 27.51 -1.98 4.91
N LEU A 322 26.25 -1.92 5.33
CA LEU A 322 25.86 -1.17 6.52
C LEU A 322 26.31 -1.87 7.81
N ALA A 323 26.24 -3.20 7.86
CA ALA A 323 26.70 -3.99 9.01
C ALA A 323 28.23 -3.94 9.22
N ALA A 324 28.99 -3.63 8.16
CA ALA A 324 30.44 -3.49 8.22
C ALA A 324 30.89 -2.10 8.71
N TYR A 325 29.97 -1.17 8.97
CA TYR A 325 30.25 0.16 9.48
C TYR A 325 30.56 0.11 10.97
#